data_80ac5e946e9bb61955de20045ef51791
#
_entry.id   80ac5e946e9bb61955de20045ef51791
#
_cell.length_a   1.000
_cell.length_b   1.000
_cell.length_c   1.000
_cell.angle_alpha   90.00
_cell.angle_beta   90.00
_cell.angle_gamma   90.00
#
_symmetry.space_group_name_H-M   'P 1'
#
loop_
_entity.id
_entity.type
_entity.pdbx_description
1 polymer ?
#
loop_
_entity_poly.entity_id
_entity_poly.type
_entity_poly.pdbx_seq_one_letter_code
_entity_poly.pdbx_strand_id
1 'polypeptide(L)' 'MIHKYFQNGYYIVLDVNSGAVHVVDELFYNMLDHVSPGLTEECPEEVIRALSDRWSEEEIRSTYAEMVSLEKNGQL' A
#
# COMPACT_ATOMS: atom_id res chain seq x y z
N MET A 1 0.44 -13.59 -1.61
CA MET A 1 1.16 -12.96 -2.72
C MET A 1 0.32 -11.84 -3.33
N ILE A 2 0.94 -10.71 -3.57
CA ILE A 2 0.24 -9.53 -4.08
C ILE A 2 0.73 -9.23 -5.49
N HIS A 3 -0.19 -9.07 -6.41
CA HIS A 3 0.11 -8.63 -7.77
C HIS A 3 -0.35 -7.20 -7.94
N LYS A 4 0.52 -6.35 -8.50
CA LYS A 4 0.19 -4.97 -8.82
C LYS A 4 0.23 -4.78 -10.32
N TYR A 5 -0.73 -4.05 -10.85
CA TYR A 5 -0.66 -3.65 -12.24
C TYR A 5 -1.46 -2.36 -12.47
N PHE A 6 -1.12 -1.70 -13.57
CA PHE A 6 -1.77 -0.47 -13.98
C PHE A 6 -2.50 -0.76 -15.29
N GLN A 7 -3.80 -0.50 -15.32
CA GLN A 7 -4.61 -0.78 -16.49
C GLN A 7 -5.75 0.23 -16.62
N ASN A 8 -5.94 0.75 -17.79
CA ASN A 8 -7.04 1.69 -18.11
C ASN A 8 -7.07 2.93 -17.20
N GLY A 9 -5.90 3.39 -16.78
CA GLY A 9 -5.79 4.54 -15.89
C GLY A 9 -6.00 4.23 -14.41
N TYR A 10 -6.09 2.96 -14.05
CA TYR A 10 -6.30 2.55 -12.66
C TYR A 10 -5.11 1.78 -12.12
N TYR A 11 -4.76 2.07 -10.88
CA TYR A 11 -3.78 1.29 -10.12
C TYR A 11 -4.52 0.17 -9.41
N ILE A 12 -4.19 -1.06 -9.75
CA ILE A 12 -4.93 -2.23 -9.27
C ILE A 12 -4.00 -3.14 -8.47
N VAL A 13 -4.50 -3.61 -7.33
CA VAL A 13 -3.78 -4.54 -6.46
C VAL A 13 -4.65 -5.79 -6.29
N LEU A 14 -4.08 -6.94 -6.63
CA LEU A 14 -4.74 -8.23 -6.48
C LEU A 14 -4.02 -9.04 -5.41
N ASP A 15 -4.75 -9.45 -4.38
CA ASP A 15 -4.25 -10.38 -3.39
C ASP A 15 -4.68 -11.79 -3.79
N VAL A 16 -3.72 -12.59 -4.22
CA VAL A 16 -3.98 -13.95 -4.72
C VAL A 16 -4.51 -14.88 -3.64
N ASN A 17 -4.09 -14.68 -2.40
CA ASN A 17 -4.50 -15.55 -1.31
C ASN A 17 -5.96 -15.36 -0.92
N SER A 18 -6.43 -14.13 -0.88
CA SER A 18 -7.83 -13.84 -0.52
C SER A 18 -8.73 -13.69 -1.74
N GLY A 19 -8.14 -13.54 -2.92
CA GLY A 19 -8.89 -13.23 -4.13
C GLY A 19 -9.42 -11.81 -4.19
N ALA A 20 -9.00 -10.95 -3.26
CA ALA A 20 -9.48 -9.58 -3.21
C ALA A 20 -8.81 -8.72 -4.28
N VAL A 21 -9.59 -7.86 -4.93
CA VAL A 21 -9.10 -6.90 -5.91
C VAL A 21 -9.38 -5.50 -5.39
N HIS A 22 -8.35 -4.66 -5.36
CA HIS A 22 -8.46 -3.29 -4.87
C HIS A 22 -8.03 -2.32 -5.95
N VAL A 23 -8.83 -1.28 -6.16
CA VAL A 23 -8.41 -0.13 -6.97
C VAL A 23 -7.90 0.90 -5.96
N VAL A 24 -6.63 1.29 -6.11
CA VAL A 24 -5.95 2.14 -5.14
C VAL A 24 -5.38 3.37 -5.83
N ASP A 25 -4.93 4.35 -5.04
CA ASP A 25 -4.28 5.52 -5.60
C ASP A 25 -2.79 5.25 -5.87
N GLU A 26 -2.15 6.21 -6.50
CA GLU A 26 -0.73 6.08 -6.85
C GLU A 26 0.15 5.91 -5.62
N LEU A 27 -0.16 6.60 -4.53
CA LEU A 27 0.62 6.50 -3.29
C LEU A 27 0.57 5.08 -2.71
N PHE A 28 -0.61 4.50 -2.62
CA PHE A 28 -0.79 3.13 -2.12
C PHE A 28 -0.03 2.15 -3.00
N TYR A 29 -0.17 2.30 -4.31
CA TYR A 29 0.49 1.43 -5.29
C TYR A 29 2.03 1.48 -5.16
N ASN A 30 2.58 2.68 -5.04
CA ASN A 30 4.03 2.84 -4.88
C ASN A 30 4.51 2.41 -3.50
N MET A 31 3.69 2.60 -2.47
CA MET A 31 4.05 2.19 -1.12
C MET A 31 4.26 0.68 -1.00
N LEU A 32 3.53 -0.10 -1.78
CA LEU A 32 3.68 -1.56 -1.77
C LEU A 32 5.08 -2.02 -2.16
N ASP A 33 5.82 -1.23 -2.92
CA ASP A 33 7.20 -1.55 -3.28
C ASP A 33 8.18 -1.37 -2.11
N HIS A 34 7.76 -0.65 -1.09
CA HIS A 34 8.62 -0.29 0.04
C HIS A 34 8.26 -0.99 1.34
N VAL A 35 7.20 -1.80 1.33
CA VAL A 35 6.78 -2.52 2.53
C VAL A 35 6.94 -4.02 2.31
N SER A 36 7.21 -4.73 3.41
CA SER A 36 7.34 -6.18 3.41
C SER A 36 6.08 -6.82 3.95
N PRO A 37 5.81 -8.09 3.65
CA PRO A 37 4.74 -8.82 4.32
C PRO A 37 4.90 -8.75 5.83
N GLY A 38 3.80 -8.68 6.56
CA GLY A 38 3.83 -8.52 8.00
C GLY A 38 4.00 -7.07 8.42
N LEU A 39 3.11 -6.21 7.98
CA LEU A 39 3.15 -4.78 8.30
C LEU A 39 3.11 -4.54 9.81
N THR A 40 3.95 -3.61 10.26
CA THR A 40 3.93 -3.16 11.66
C THR A 40 2.84 -2.09 11.82
N GLU A 41 2.45 -1.81 13.08
CA GLU A 41 1.43 -0.80 13.33
C GLU A 41 1.91 0.62 13.01
N GLU A 42 3.21 0.86 13.10
CA GLU A 42 3.78 2.18 12.83
C GLU A 42 4.42 2.20 11.46
N CYS A 43 4.21 3.29 10.74
CA CYS A 43 4.82 3.49 9.43
C CYS A 43 6.34 3.60 9.58
N PRO A 44 7.12 2.71 8.94
CA PRO A 44 8.58 2.80 9.00
C PRO A 44 9.08 4.10 8.40
N GLU A 45 10.10 4.65 9.03
CA GLU A 45 10.70 5.90 8.55
C GLU A 45 11.25 5.76 7.13
N GLU A 46 11.73 4.58 6.78
CA GLU A 46 12.24 4.29 5.44
C GLU A 46 11.19 4.51 4.36
N VAL A 47 9.95 4.13 4.66
CA VAL A 47 8.83 4.32 3.73
C VAL A 47 8.56 5.81 3.57
N ILE A 48 8.57 6.56 4.67
CA ILE A 48 8.35 8.00 4.64
C ILE A 48 9.42 8.68 3.79
N ARG A 49 10.68 8.33 3.99
CA ARG A 49 11.79 8.91 3.24
C ARG A 49 11.70 8.59 1.75
N ALA A 50 11.32 7.37 1.42
CA ALA A 50 11.23 6.95 0.03
C ALA A 50 10.15 7.69 -0.74
N LEU A 51 9.08 8.09 -0.08
CA LEU A 51 7.92 8.68 -0.72
C LEU A 51 7.77 10.17 -0.47
N SER A 52 8.57 10.76 0.41
CA SER A 52 8.45 12.17 0.80
C SER A 52 8.76 13.15 -0.33
N ASP A 53 9.41 12.71 -1.39
CA ASP A 53 9.67 13.54 -2.57
C ASP A 53 8.39 13.90 -3.33
N ARG A 54 7.37 13.06 -3.21
CA ARG A 54 6.14 13.19 -4.00
C ARG A 54 4.90 13.45 -3.15
N TRP A 55 4.91 12.99 -1.90
CA TRP A 55 3.76 13.09 -1.00
C TRP A 55 4.21 13.62 0.36
N SER A 56 3.27 14.21 1.10
CA SER A 56 3.55 14.68 2.45
C SER A 56 3.64 13.49 3.42
N GLU A 57 4.31 13.72 4.55
CA GLU A 57 4.40 12.70 5.60
C GLU A 57 3.02 12.29 6.09
N GLU A 58 2.11 13.25 6.22
CA GLU A 58 0.75 12.99 6.67
C GLU A 58 0.01 12.05 5.72
N GLU A 59 0.14 12.29 4.42
CA GLU A 59 -0.47 11.42 3.41
C GLU A 59 0.12 10.02 3.45
N ILE A 60 1.44 9.93 3.59
CA ILE A 60 2.15 8.65 3.65
C ILE A 60 1.69 7.85 4.87
N ARG A 61 1.63 8.49 6.03
CA ARG A 61 1.20 7.82 7.26
C ARG A 61 -0.27 7.37 7.19
N SER A 62 -1.12 8.20 6.61
CA SER A 62 -2.53 7.88 6.45
C SER A 62 -2.73 6.67 5.53
N THR A 63 -2.03 6.64 4.41
CA THR A 63 -2.10 5.52 3.48
C THR A 63 -1.55 4.24 4.10
N TYR A 64 -0.48 4.34 4.86
CA TYR A 64 0.08 3.19 5.55
C TYR A 64 -0.91 2.63 6.58
N ALA A 65 -1.59 3.49 7.33
CA ALA A 65 -2.60 3.06 8.30
C ALA A 65 -3.75 2.32 7.61
N GLU A 66 -4.16 2.79 6.44
CA GLU A 66 -5.17 2.13 5.63
C GLU A 66 -4.71 0.74 5.19
N MET A 67 -3.45 0.63 4.77
CA MET A 67 -2.86 -0.64 4.36
C MET A 67 -2.82 -1.64 5.53
N VAL A 68 -2.44 -1.19 6.71
CA VAL A 68 -2.44 -2.01 7.92
C VAL A 68 -3.85 -2.51 8.25
N SER A 69 -4.84 -1.64 8.12
CA SER A 69 -6.24 -1.99 8.35
C SER A 69 -6.71 -3.10 7.40
N LEU A 70 -6.34 -3.00 6.14
CA LEU A 70 -6.70 -4.03 5.16
C LEU A 70 -6.03 -5.36 5.48
N GLU A 71 -4.79 -5.34 5.93
CA GLU A 71 -4.08 -6.55 6.30
C GLU A 71 -4.75 -7.22 7.51
N LYS A 72 -5.12 -6.43 8.53
CA LYS A 72 -5.80 -6.96 9.71
C LYS A 72 -7.15 -7.58 9.39
N ASN A 73 -7.81 -7.06 8.37
CA ASN A 73 -9.13 -7.57 7.95
C ASN A 73 -9.01 -8.75 6.98
N GLY A 74 -7.80 -9.21 6.71
CA GLY A 74 -7.57 -10.35 5.82
C GLY A 74 -7.77 -10.05 4.35
N GLN A 75 -7.76 -8.79 3.96
CA GLN A 75 -7.98 -8.38 2.57
C GLN A 75 -6.67 -8.08 1.83
N LEU A 76 -5.57 -8.21 2.52
CA LEU A 76 -4.28 -7.94 1.90
C LEU A 76 -3.21 -8.92 2.37
#